data_d6ad0d6f876ad1d3900385f969505ad6
#
_entry.id   d6ad0d6f876ad1d3900385f969505ad6
#
_cell.length_a   1.000
_cell.length_b   1.000
_cell.length_c   1.000
_cell.angle_alpha   90.00
_cell.angle_beta   90.00
_cell.angle_gamma   90.00
#
_symmetry.space_group_name_H-M   'P 1'
#
loop_
_entity.id
_entity.type
_entity.pdbx_description
1 polymer ?
#
loop_
_entity_poly.entity_id
_entity_poly.type
_entity_poly.pdbx_seq_one_letter_code
_entity_poly.pdbx_strand_id
1 'polypeptide(L)'
;MFICDCHCDTLTELYKKGTSLYANDQHFDIQRQIALGGGLRYTLQLLDKYLQEVKKLHADGIDVLQVLTKEDAADVLNHKAATLLAIEEGGAIDGSLEALRCLYALGVRAMTLTWSNRNDIADGVNEESSGGGLTVFGRQVVAEMNKLGMLVDVSHIAPAGFWDVIETSSKPIIATHSNAKALCPHPRNLDDKQILAIKENDGLIGVTFAGQFLEHDYNDACIESIYRHIDYMLNLMGNDDHIGFGSDFDGISHPPYNLHGVQDYSAVYEFLSKKYSASTVEKITHKNVLNLLQKVL
;
A
#
# COMPACT_ATOMS: atom_id res chain seq x y z
N MET A 1 -0.75 -14.00 16.76
CA MET A 1 -0.19 -13.52 15.48
C MET A 1 -0.84 -12.20 15.16
N PHE A 2 -0.09 -11.20 14.82
CA PHE A 2 -0.57 -9.91 14.37
C PHE A 2 0.03 -9.65 12.97
N ILE A 3 -0.77 -9.16 12.04
CA ILE A 3 -0.38 -8.87 10.66
C ILE A 3 -0.80 -7.44 10.34
N CYS A 4 0.13 -6.64 9.85
CA CYS A 4 -0.17 -5.40 9.14
C CYS A 4 -0.02 -5.64 7.64
N ASP A 5 -1.08 -5.36 6.89
CA ASP A 5 -1.08 -5.36 5.44
C ASP A 5 -1.12 -3.92 4.95
N CYS A 6 -0.13 -3.52 4.15
CA CYS A 6 0.02 -2.13 3.70
C CYS A 6 -0.96 -1.75 2.59
N HIS A 7 -1.58 -2.74 1.91
CA HIS A 7 -2.47 -2.48 0.78
C HIS A 7 -3.49 -3.60 0.58
N CYS A 8 -4.77 -3.22 0.51
CA CYS A 8 -5.86 -4.06 0.01
C CYS A 8 -7.02 -3.18 -0.50
N ASP A 9 -7.76 -3.66 -1.51
CA ASP A 9 -8.82 -2.92 -2.21
C ASP A 9 -10.23 -3.20 -1.70
N THR A 10 -10.37 -3.86 -0.56
CA THR A 10 -11.63 -4.37 -0.01
C THR A 10 -12.74 -3.32 0.05
N LEU A 11 -12.44 -2.06 0.40
CA LEU A 11 -13.47 -1.01 0.51
C LEU A 11 -14.14 -0.70 -0.83
N THR A 12 -13.35 -0.68 -1.91
CA THR A 12 -13.87 -0.39 -3.25
C THR A 12 -14.81 -1.48 -3.73
N GLU A 13 -14.51 -2.74 -3.43
CA GLU A 13 -15.39 -3.87 -3.74
C GLU A 13 -16.70 -3.86 -2.97
N LEU A 14 -16.65 -3.52 -1.69
CA LEU A 14 -17.86 -3.39 -0.86
C LEU A 14 -18.79 -2.31 -1.41
N TYR A 15 -18.25 -1.18 -1.87
CA TYR A 15 -19.03 -0.10 -2.47
C TYR A 15 -19.73 -0.55 -3.75
N LYS A 16 -18.99 -1.17 -4.68
CA LYS A 16 -19.53 -1.61 -5.98
C LYS A 16 -20.65 -2.63 -5.87
N LYS A 17 -20.54 -3.56 -4.93
CA LYS A 17 -21.50 -4.68 -4.76
C LYS A 17 -22.57 -4.45 -3.72
N GLY A 18 -22.51 -3.31 -3.03
CA GLY A 18 -23.47 -2.99 -1.97
C GLY A 18 -23.40 -3.96 -0.77
N THR A 19 -22.23 -4.61 -0.58
CA THR A 19 -22.00 -5.59 0.49
C THR A 19 -21.33 -4.97 1.70
N SER A 20 -21.15 -5.74 2.78
CA SER A 20 -20.61 -5.29 4.05
C SER A 20 -19.11 -5.57 4.19
N LEU A 21 -18.38 -4.72 4.94
CA LEU A 21 -17.00 -4.96 5.39
C LEU A 21 -16.83 -6.24 6.21
N TYR A 22 -17.91 -6.73 6.82
CA TYR A 22 -17.85 -7.86 7.75
C TYR A 22 -17.80 -9.23 7.07
N ALA A 23 -18.39 -9.39 5.89
CA ALA A 23 -18.39 -10.63 5.11
C ALA A 23 -18.72 -10.38 3.65
N ASN A 24 -17.82 -10.81 2.73
CA ASN A 24 -18.05 -10.75 1.27
C ASN A 24 -17.22 -11.81 0.53
N ASP A 25 -17.62 -12.15 -0.70
CA ASP A 25 -17.02 -13.18 -1.56
C ASP A 25 -16.34 -12.56 -2.81
N GLN A 26 -15.48 -11.52 -2.65
CA GLN A 26 -15.12 -10.67 -3.78
C GLN A 26 -13.63 -10.59 -4.11
N HIS A 27 -13.32 -10.42 -5.42
CA HIS A 27 -12.08 -9.95 -6.02
C HIS A 27 -12.35 -8.74 -6.93
N PHE A 28 -11.42 -7.77 -7.00
CA PHE A 28 -11.62 -6.40 -7.51
C PHE A 28 -11.01 -6.09 -8.88
N ASP A 29 -11.51 -5.00 -9.56
CA ASP A 29 -10.99 -4.44 -10.81
C ASP A 29 -11.02 -2.89 -10.82
N ILE A 30 -9.85 -2.25 -10.61
CA ILE A 30 -9.63 -0.80 -10.64
C ILE A 30 -9.74 -0.20 -12.06
N GLN A 31 -9.44 -0.96 -13.10
CA GLN A 31 -9.41 -0.45 -14.48
C GLN A 31 -10.75 0.13 -14.94
N ARG A 32 -11.87 -0.44 -14.51
CA ARG A 32 -13.21 0.09 -14.80
C ARG A 32 -13.49 1.41 -14.07
N GLN A 33 -12.85 1.66 -12.95
CA GLN A 33 -13.04 2.85 -12.14
C GLN A 33 -12.47 4.11 -12.81
N ILE A 34 -11.27 4.01 -13.38
CA ILE A 34 -10.61 5.10 -14.12
C ILE A 34 -11.40 5.42 -15.41
N ALA A 35 -11.91 4.41 -16.09
CA ALA A 35 -12.73 4.56 -17.29
C ALA A 35 -14.07 5.30 -17.05
N LEU A 36 -14.54 5.37 -15.80
CA LEU A 36 -15.80 6.03 -15.42
C LEU A 36 -15.63 7.47 -14.91
N GLY A 37 -14.40 8.02 -14.90
CA GLY A 37 -14.14 9.41 -14.51
C GLY A 37 -14.46 9.71 -13.03
N GLY A 38 -14.07 8.79 -12.13
CA GLY A 38 -14.53 8.80 -10.74
C GLY A 38 -13.92 9.85 -9.81
N GLY A 39 -12.76 10.41 -10.08
CA GLY A 39 -12.09 11.50 -9.36
C GLY A 39 -12.50 11.71 -7.89
N LEU A 40 -12.49 12.96 -7.44
CA LEU A 40 -12.83 13.38 -6.08
C LEU A 40 -14.23 12.94 -5.64
N ARG A 41 -15.23 13.01 -6.52
CA ARG A 41 -16.61 12.62 -6.19
C ARG A 41 -16.70 11.15 -5.80
N TYR A 42 -16.05 10.27 -6.54
CA TYR A 42 -16.06 8.84 -6.24
C TYR A 42 -15.29 8.54 -4.95
N THR A 43 -14.16 9.19 -4.73
CA THR A 43 -13.39 9.08 -3.48
C THR A 43 -14.24 9.47 -2.26
N LEU A 44 -15.02 10.54 -2.36
CA LEU A 44 -15.95 10.94 -1.28
C LEU A 44 -17.06 9.90 -1.04
N GLN A 45 -17.55 9.23 -2.09
CA GLN A 45 -18.56 8.17 -1.94
C GLN A 45 -17.97 6.93 -1.26
N LEU A 46 -16.73 6.55 -1.60
CA LEU A 46 -16.01 5.46 -0.91
C LEU A 46 -15.74 5.80 0.55
N LEU A 47 -15.33 7.02 0.81
CA LEU A 47 -15.05 7.50 2.16
C LEU A 47 -16.32 7.49 3.02
N ASP A 48 -17.47 7.97 2.49
CA ASP A 48 -18.75 7.87 3.19
C ASP A 48 -19.11 6.41 3.50
N LYS A 49 -18.98 5.52 2.52
CA LYS A 49 -19.21 4.09 2.72
C LYS A 49 -18.37 3.54 3.88
N TYR A 50 -17.07 3.85 3.91
CA TYR A 50 -16.19 3.44 5.00
C TYR A 50 -16.67 3.95 6.36
N LEU A 51 -16.96 5.25 6.46
CA LEU A 51 -17.41 5.86 7.72
C LEU A 51 -18.73 5.24 8.23
N GLN A 52 -19.66 4.92 7.32
CA GLN A 52 -20.92 4.24 7.69
C GLN A 52 -20.65 2.81 8.16
N GLU A 53 -19.76 2.07 7.49
CA GLU A 53 -19.43 0.69 7.90
C GLU A 53 -18.72 0.65 9.26
N VAL A 54 -17.73 1.53 9.51
CA VAL A 54 -17.03 1.61 10.81
C VAL A 54 -18.04 1.95 11.93
N LYS A 55 -18.93 2.94 11.67
CA LYS A 55 -19.99 3.30 12.62
C LYS A 55 -20.91 2.11 12.95
N LYS A 56 -21.27 1.32 11.93
CA LYS A 56 -22.08 0.11 12.11
C LYS A 56 -21.33 -0.95 12.93
N LEU A 57 -20.07 -1.22 12.61
CA LEU A 57 -19.23 -2.17 13.36
C LEU A 57 -19.17 -1.80 14.85
N HIS A 58 -18.95 -0.53 15.17
CA HIS A 58 -18.96 -0.04 16.56
C HIS A 58 -20.33 -0.22 17.23
N ALA A 59 -21.43 0.04 16.50
CA ALA A 59 -22.78 -0.18 17.03
C ALA A 59 -23.06 -1.67 17.30
N ASP A 60 -22.48 -2.56 16.52
CA ASP A 60 -22.57 -4.01 16.69
C ASP A 60 -21.55 -4.54 17.75
N GLY A 61 -20.82 -3.66 18.44
CA GLY A 61 -19.86 -3.99 19.49
C GLY A 61 -18.54 -4.59 18.96
N ILE A 62 -18.23 -4.39 17.68
CA ILE A 62 -16.98 -4.83 17.06
C ILE A 62 -15.94 -3.73 17.24
N ASP A 63 -14.83 -4.07 17.88
CA ASP A 63 -13.73 -3.16 18.17
C ASP A 63 -12.82 -3.00 16.94
N VAL A 64 -12.91 -1.83 16.28
CA VAL A 64 -12.11 -1.46 15.11
C VAL A 64 -11.50 -0.08 15.36
N LEU A 65 -10.18 0.02 15.41
CA LEU A 65 -9.47 1.29 15.51
C LEU A 65 -9.26 1.89 14.12
N GLN A 66 -9.66 3.15 13.92
CA GLN A 66 -9.19 3.94 12.78
C GLN A 66 -7.89 4.64 13.15
N VAL A 67 -6.80 4.33 12.46
CA VAL A 67 -5.48 4.92 12.72
C VAL A 67 -5.41 6.30 12.07
N LEU A 68 -5.37 7.34 12.87
CA LEU A 68 -5.31 8.74 12.45
C LEU A 68 -4.05 9.45 12.95
N THR A 69 -3.46 8.98 14.05
CA THR A 69 -2.33 9.58 14.73
C THR A 69 -1.28 8.52 15.06
N LYS A 70 -0.08 8.96 15.44
CA LYS A 70 0.95 8.05 15.95
C LYS A 70 0.58 7.38 17.27
N GLU A 71 -0.25 8.04 18.08
CA GLU A 71 -0.79 7.46 19.30
C GLU A 71 -1.72 6.28 18.97
N ASP A 72 -2.60 6.44 17.95
CA ASP A 72 -3.41 5.32 17.44
C ASP A 72 -2.53 4.19 16.92
N ALA A 73 -1.48 4.51 16.15
CA ALA A 73 -0.54 3.51 15.62
C ALA A 73 0.18 2.75 16.76
N ALA A 74 0.45 3.39 17.91
CA ALA A 74 1.02 2.74 19.07
C ALA A 74 0.02 1.82 19.79
N ASP A 75 -1.28 2.09 19.66
CA ASP A 75 -2.36 1.37 20.36
C ASP A 75 -2.96 0.21 19.53
N VAL A 76 -2.58 0.09 18.26
CA VAL A 76 -3.15 -0.91 17.31
C VAL A 76 -3.22 -2.33 17.89
N LEU A 77 -2.20 -2.75 18.66
CA LEU A 77 -2.14 -4.12 19.22
C LEU A 77 -3.14 -4.38 20.33
N ASN A 78 -3.77 -3.35 20.88
CA ASN A 78 -4.80 -3.46 21.92
C ASN A 78 -6.21 -3.62 21.34
N HIS A 79 -6.38 -3.52 20.02
CA HIS A 79 -7.65 -3.62 19.32
C HIS A 79 -7.77 -4.93 18.54
N LYS A 80 -9.01 -5.35 18.24
CA LYS A 80 -9.27 -6.56 17.44
C LYS A 80 -8.90 -6.37 15.98
N ALA A 81 -9.12 -5.18 15.45
CA ALA A 81 -8.74 -4.77 14.11
C ALA A 81 -8.37 -3.29 14.11
N ALA A 82 -7.55 -2.89 13.15
CA ALA A 82 -7.24 -1.49 12.88
C ALA A 82 -7.27 -1.24 11.38
N THR A 83 -7.62 -0.02 10.99
CA THR A 83 -7.68 0.41 9.60
C THR A 83 -6.98 1.74 9.43
N LEU A 84 -6.31 1.93 8.30
CA LEU A 84 -5.76 3.21 7.85
C LEU A 84 -6.30 3.46 6.45
N LEU A 85 -6.92 4.62 6.25
CA LEU A 85 -7.45 4.98 4.93
C LEU A 85 -6.32 5.45 4.02
N ALA A 86 -6.21 4.80 2.87
CA ALA A 86 -5.35 5.17 1.77
C ALA A 86 -6.15 5.50 0.51
N ILE A 87 -5.62 6.39 -0.31
CA ILE A 87 -6.09 6.64 -1.67
C ILE A 87 -5.07 6.01 -2.62
N GLU A 88 -5.49 5.08 -3.46
CA GLU A 88 -4.71 4.59 -4.59
C GLU A 88 -5.12 5.33 -5.85
N GLU A 89 -4.28 6.17 -6.39
CA GLU A 89 -4.47 7.11 -7.51
C GLU A 89 -4.67 8.57 -7.06
N GLY A 90 -3.58 9.33 -7.07
CA GLY A 90 -3.57 10.73 -6.67
C GLY A 90 -4.42 11.68 -7.53
N GLY A 91 -4.87 11.26 -8.73
CA GLY A 91 -5.89 11.98 -9.51
C GLY A 91 -7.20 12.20 -8.74
N ALA A 92 -7.41 11.44 -7.66
CA ALA A 92 -8.54 11.64 -6.74
C ALA A 92 -8.63 13.03 -6.11
N ILE A 93 -7.51 13.79 -6.04
CA ILE A 93 -7.52 15.17 -5.52
C ILE A 93 -7.89 16.23 -6.58
N ASP A 94 -8.11 15.82 -7.84
CA ASP A 94 -8.59 16.68 -8.94
C ASP A 94 -7.76 17.98 -9.10
N GLY A 95 -6.41 17.84 -9.05
CA GLY A 95 -5.48 18.96 -9.19
C GLY A 95 -5.52 20.01 -8.06
N SER A 96 -6.03 19.66 -6.87
CA SER A 96 -6.27 20.60 -5.77
C SER A 96 -5.60 20.17 -4.46
N LEU A 97 -4.71 21.02 -3.92
CA LEU A 97 -4.17 20.85 -2.56
C LEU A 97 -5.24 21.04 -1.48
N GLU A 98 -6.29 21.83 -1.76
CA GLU A 98 -7.45 22.01 -0.88
C GLU A 98 -8.20 20.68 -0.72
N ALA A 99 -8.42 19.95 -1.83
CA ALA A 99 -9.01 18.61 -1.79
C ALA A 99 -8.16 17.64 -0.97
N LEU A 100 -6.83 17.63 -1.16
CA LEU A 100 -5.90 16.83 -0.36
C LEU A 100 -6.06 17.09 1.14
N ARG A 101 -6.08 18.38 1.55
CA ARG A 101 -6.27 18.76 2.95
C ARG A 101 -7.64 18.36 3.51
N CYS A 102 -8.69 18.48 2.70
CA CYS A 102 -10.04 18.03 3.09
C CYS A 102 -10.09 16.51 3.27
N LEU A 103 -9.50 15.73 2.37
CA LEU A 103 -9.42 14.28 2.48
C LEU A 103 -8.60 13.83 3.70
N TYR A 104 -7.50 14.52 4.01
CA TYR A 104 -6.76 14.32 5.27
C TYR A 104 -7.63 14.60 6.50
N ALA A 105 -8.38 15.71 6.52
CA ALA A 105 -9.29 16.04 7.62
C ALA A 105 -10.41 14.98 7.78
N LEU A 106 -10.81 14.30 6.70
CA LEU A 106 -11.77 13.22 6.70
C LEU A 106 -11.16 11.85 7.06
N GLY A 107 -9.84 11.79 7.35
CA GLY A 107 -9.20 10.60 7.90
C GLY A 107 -8.25 9.85 6.95
N VAL A 108 -8.04 10.32 5.73
CA VAL A 108 -7.04 9.74 4.82
C VAL A 108 -5.63 9.98 5.37
N ARG A 109 -4.78 8.94 5.38
CA ARG A 109 -3.41 9.00 5.93
C ARG A 109 -2.32 8.53 4.97
N ALA A 110 -2.68 7.99 3.82
CA ALA A 110 -1.74 7.62 2.77
C ALA A 110 -2.32 7.95 1.39
N MET A 111 -1.46 8.21 0.42
CA MET A 111 -1.89 8.35 -0.97
C MET A 111 -0.79 7.83 -1.90
N THR A 112 -1.17 6.90 -2.79
CA THR A 112 -0.38 6.48 -3.93
C THR A 112 -0.46 7.58 -4.98
N LEU A 113 0.69 8.13 -5.38
CA LEU A 113 0.74 9.34 -6.21
C LEU A 113 0.13 9.14 -7.60
N THR A 114 0.31 7.95 -8.17
CA THR A 114 -0.27 7.56 -9.47
C THR A 114 -0.78 6.13 -9.37
N TRP A 115 -1.78 5.79 -10.16
CA TRP A 115 -1.90 4.42 -10.63
C TRP A 115 -0.96 4.22 -11.83
N SER A 116 -1.21 3.26 -12.71
CA SER A 116 -0.25 2.91 -13.77
C SER A 116 -0.15 3.93 -14.92
N ASN A 117 -1.10 4.87 -15.03
CA ASN A 117 -1.11 5.92 -16.05
C ASN A 117 -0.67 7.28 -15.48
N ARG A 118 -0.46 8.26 -16.36
CA ARG A 118 -0.18 9.65 -16.00
C ARG A 118 -1.40 10.32 -15.38
N ASN A 119 -1.16 11.16 -14.36
CA ASN A 119 -2.13 12.12 -13.83
C ASN A 119 -1.48 13.51 -13.64
N ASP A 120 -2.16 14.43 -12.94
CA ASP A 120 -1.64 15.79 -12.69
C ASP A 120 -0.40 15.81 -11.78
N ILE A 121 -0.11 14.72 -11.05
CA ILE A 121 0.99 14.63 -10.09
C ILE A 121 2.25 14.10 -10.75
N ALA A 122 2.16 12.97 -11.49
CA ALA A 122 3.32 12.29 -12.05
C ALA A 122 2.94 11.31 -13.19
N ASP A 123 3.99 10.72 -13.78
CA ASP A 123 3.84 9.58 -14.67
C ASP A 123 3.77 8.27 -13.87
N GLY A 124 2.78 7.42 -14.21
CA GLY A 124 2.74 6.04 -13.77
C GLY A 124 3.61 5.14 -14.64
N VAL A 125 3.80 3.87 -14.25
CA VAL A 125 4.72 2.92 -14.93
C VAL A 125 4.41 2.69 -16.41
N ASN A 126 3.16 2.85 -16.85
CA ASN A 126 2.80 2.74 -18.28
C ASN A 126 3.39 3.87 -19.13
N GLU A 127 3.77 4.97 -18.51
CA GLU A 127 4.37 6.15 -19.14
C GLU A 127 5.90 6.21 -18.96
N GLU A 128 6.54 5.14 -18.47
CA GLU A 128 8.00 5.10 -18.20
C GLU A 128 8.82 5.60 -19.39
N SER A 129 8.41 5.28 -20.62
CA SER A 129 9.10 5.68 -21.85
C SER A 129 9.13 7.20 -22.09
N SER A 130 8.25 7.97 -21.45
CA SER A 130 8.24 9.43 -21.54
C SER A 130 9.44 10.07 -20.83
N GLY A 131 10.00 9.37 -19.83
CA GLY A 131 11.02 9.90 -18.94
C GLY A 131 10.52 11.03 -18.02
N GLY A 132 9.21 11.29 -17.96
CA GLY A 132 8.60 12.26 -17.06
C GLY A 132 8.61 11.78 -15.60
N GLY A 133 8.79 12.75 -14.69
CA GLY A 133 8.76 12.54 -13.25
C GLY A 133 7.59 13.25 -12.58
N LEU A 134 7.82 13.81 -11.38
CA LEU A 134 6.85 14.68 -10.73
C LEU A 134 6.62 15.96 -11.54
N THR A 135 5.37 16.33 -11.72
CA THR A 135 5.01 17.67 -12.21
C THR A 135 5.37 18.73 -11.14
N VAL A 136 5.30 20.03 -11.52
CA VAL A 136 5.42 21.12 -10.54
C VAL A 136 4.35 20.97 -9.43
N PHE A 137 3.13 20.61 -9.80
CA PHE A 137 2.05 20.32 -8.86
C PHE A 137 2.35 19.08 -8.01
N GLY A 138 2.91 18.03 -8.61
CA GLY A 138 3.30 16.81 -7.90
C GLY A 138 4.31 17.07 -6.78
N ARG A 139 5.30 17.94 -7.00
CA ARG A 139 6.25 18.37 -5.95
C ARG A 139 5.54 19.12 -4.81
N GLN A 140 4.54 19.94 -5.12
CA GLN A 140 3.71 20.62 -4.11
C GLN A 140 2.86 19.60 -3.32
N VAL A 141 2.32 18.58 -3.99
CA VAL A 141 1.56 17.50 -3.33
C VAL A 141 2.44 16.74 -2.35
N VAL A 142 3.62 16.28 -2.76
CA VAL A 142 4.57 15.58 -1.87
C VAL A 142 4.93 16.45 -0.65
N ALA A 143 5.25 17.73 -0.87
CA ALA A 143 5.57 18.65 0.21
C ALA A 143 4.38 18.86 1.18
N GLU A 144 3.15 18.98 0.66
CA GLU A 144 1.96 19.14 1.50
C GLU A 144 1.63 17.84 2.25
N MET A 145 1.78 16.65 1.64
CA MET A 145 1.64 15.37 2.32
C MET A 145 2.61 15.24 3.49
N ASN A 146 3.88 15.61 3.30
CA ASN A 146 4.89 15.59 4.38
C ASN A 146 4.49 16.53 5.53
N LYS A 147 3.98 17.72 5.22
CA LYS A 147 3.53 18.70 6.22
C LYS A 147 2.31 18.22 7.00
N LEU A 148 1.39 17.54 6.33
CA LEU A 148 0.19 16.98 6.95
C LEU A 148 0.50 15.73 7.80
N GLY A 149 1.60 15.03 7.58
CA GLY A 149 1.85 13.71 8.16
C GLY A 149 1.11 12.61 7.40
N MET A 150 1.05 12.70 6.07
CA MET A 150 0.52 11.65 5.20
C MET A 150 1.66 10.83 4.60
N LEU A 151 1.49 9.51 4.54
CA LEU A 151 2.39 8.61 3.83
C LEU A 151 2.34 8.87 2.32
N VAL A 152 3.52 9.11 1.75
CA VAL A 152 3.72 9.20 0.30
C VAL A 152 4.02 7.79 -0.22
N ASP A 153 3.08 7.22 -0.98
CA ASP A 153 3.24 5.90 -1.58
C ASP A 153 3.70 6.02 -3.03
N VAL A 154 4.80 5.31 -3.31
CA VAL A 154 5.47 5.27 -4.62
C VAL A 154 5.17 4.00 -5.42
N SER A 155 4.24 3.17 -4.97
CA SER A 155 3.73 2.08 -5.81
C SER A 155 3.14 2.67 -7.09
N HIS A 156 3.27 1.97 -8.22
CA HIS A 156 2.79 2.39 -9.54
C HIS A 156 3.53 3.56 -10.21
N ILE A 157 4.33 4.36 -9.50
CA ILE A 157 4.99 5.53 -10.10
C ILE A 157 6.09 5.10 -11.10
N ALA A 158 6.26 5.84 -12.17
CA ALA A 158 7.37 5.64 -13.11
C ALA A 158 8.74 5.90 -12.42
N PRO A 159 9.83 5.25 -12.87
CA PRO A 159 11.15 5.39 -12.24
C PRO A 159 11.64 6.84 -12.08
N ALA A 160 11.39 7.71 -13.07
CA ALA A 160 11.76 9.13 -12.95
C ALA A 160 11.02 9.83 -11.81
N GLY A 161 9.71 9.56 -11.67
CA GLY A 161 8.87 10.07 -10.57
C GLY A 161 9.32 9.55 -9.21
N PHE A 162 9.73 8.28 -9.13
CA PHE A 162 10.30 7.71 -7.90
C PHE A 162 11.51 8.51 -7.41
N TRP A 163 12.46 8.81 -8.29
CA TRP A 163 13.65 9.58 -7.91
C TRP A 163 13.33 11.02 -7.54
N ASP A 164 12.39 11.65 -8.23
CA ASP A 164 11.88 12.96 -7.86
C ASP A 164 11.25 12.97 -6.47
N VAL A 165 10.53 11.90 -6.09
CA VAL A 165 9.95 11.76 -4.73
C VAL A 165 11.06 11.62 -3.70
N ILE A 166 12.09 10.79 -3.94
CA ILE A 166 13.25 10.65 -3.04
C ILE A 166 13.92 12.01 -2.80
N GLU A 167 14.05 12.84 -3.84
CA GLU A 167 14.65 14.19 -3.72
C GLU A 167 13.73 15.19 -3.00
N THR A 168 12.42 15.04 -3.14
CA THR A 168 11.42 16.02 -2.66
C THR A 168 10.93 15.72 -1.25
N SER A 169 10.79 14.43 -0.90
CA SER A 169 10.22 14.03 0.39
C SER A 169 11.18 14.29 1.55
N SER A 170 10.69 14.98 2.57
CA SER A 170 11.39 15.18 3.84
C SER A 170 11.02 14.14 4.91
N LYS A 171 10.15 13.19 4.58
CA LYS A 171 9.67 12.11 5.44
C LYS A 171 9.95 10.75 4.79
N PRO A 172 9.99 9.66 5.57
CA PRO A 172 10.02 8.32 5.02
C PRO A 172 8.87 8.07 4.06
N ILE A 173 9.18 7.40 2.94
CA ILE A 173 8.19 7.01 1.93
C ILE A 173 7.83 5.53 2.06
N ILE A 174 6.77 5.12 1.39
CA ILE A 174 6.38 3.71 1.31
C ILE A 174 6.17 3.29 -0.15
N ALA A 175 6.56 2.06 -0.48
CA ALA A 175 6.02 1.32 -1.62
C ALA A 175 5.05 0.31 -1.03
N THR A 176 3.75 0.62 -0.99
CA THR A 176 2.78 -0.20 -0.25
C THR A 176 2.66 -1.62 -0.78
N HIS A 177 2.85 -1.81 -2.10
CA HIS A 177 2.73 -3.11 -2.77
C HIS A 177 3.69 -3.22 -3.98
N SER A 178 4.92 -3.68 -3.73
CA SER A 178 5.96 -3.85 -4.76
C SER A 178 6.91 -4.99 -4.42
N ASN A 179 7.54 -5.58 -5.45
CA ASN A 179 8.47 -6.70 -5.32
C ASN A 179 9.85 -6.38 -5.92
N ALA A 180 10.79 -7.33 -5.90
CA ALA A 180 12.12 -7.15 -6.46
C ALA A 180 12.16 -7.45 -7.97
N LYS A 181 12.54 -6.47 -8.80
CA LYS A 181 12.65 -6.58 -10.26
C LYS A 181 13.72 -7.59 -10.69
N ALA A 182 14.73 -7.81 -9.87
CA ALA A 182 15.78 -8.78 -10.14
C ALA A 182 15.25 -10.24 -10.18
N LEU A 183 14.19 -10.55 -9.45
CA LEU A 183 13.56 -11.88 -9.43
C LEU A 183 12.44 -12.02 -10.46
N CYS A 184 11.66 -10.96 -10.65
CA CYS A 184 10.60 -10.91 -11.65
C CYS A 184 10.67 -9.55 -12.38
N PRO A 185 11.08 -9.51 -13.67
CA PRO A 185 11.36 -8.26 -14.39
C PRO A 185 10.09 -7.55 -14.86
N HIS A 186 9.19 -7.29 -13.94
CA HIS A 186 7.94 -6.56 -14.18
C HIS A 186 8.13 -5.05 -13.93
N PRO A 187 7.52 -4.14 -14.72
CA PRO A 187 7.64 -2.69 -14.52
C PRO A 187 7.20 -2.19 -13.14
N ARG A 188 6.24 -2.89 -12.51
CA ARG A 188 5.74 -2.58 -11.17
C ARG A 188 6.72 -2.94 -10.04
N ASN A 189 7.75 -3.74 -10.33
CA ASN A 189 8.75 -4.15 -9.37
C ASN A 189 9.90 -3.14 -9.28
N LEU A 190 10.46 -3.01 -8.08
CA LEU A 190 11.57 -2.11 -7.75
C LEU A 190 12.90 -2.71 -8.19
N ASP A 191 13.76 -1.91 -8.80
CA ASP A 191 15.15 -2.30 -9.00
C ASP A 191 15.97 -2.16 -7.70
N ASP A 192 17.20 -2.71 -7.71
CA ASP A 192 18.07 -2.73 -6.53
C ASP A 192 18.38 -1.32 -5.99
N LYS A 193 18.50 -0.33 -6.89
CA LYS A 193 18.77 1.05 -6.47
C LYS A 193 17.58 1.68 -5.79
N GLN A 194 16.37 1.41 -6.29
CA GLN A 194 15.13 1.87 -5.67
C GLN A 194 14.91 1.23 -4.30
N ILE A 195 15.17 -0.09 -4.18
CA ILE A 195 15.10 -0.81 -2.91
C ILE A 195 16.05 -0.20 -1.88
N LEU A 196 17.32 0.06 -2.27
CA LEU A 196 18.30 0.68 -1.40
C LEU A 196 17.95 2.14 -1.06
N ALA A 197 17.40 2.91 -2.01
CA ALA A 197 16.96 4.28 -1.76
C ALA A 197 15.81 4.35 -0.75
N ILE A 198 14.85 3.42 -0.79
CA ILE A 198 13.78 3.33 0.22
C ILE A 198 14.38 3.04 1.60
N LYS A 199 15.35 2.12 1.70
CA LYS A 199 16.07 1.86 2.95
C LYS A 199 16.78 3.12 3.46
N GLU A 200 17.52 3.84 2.61
CA GLU A 200 18.25 5.05 2.98
C GLU A 200 17.32 6.20 3.40
N ASN A 201 16.13 6.25 2.84
CA ASN A 201 15.06 7.17 3.23
C ASN A 201 14.34 6.76 4.52
N ASP A 202 14.72 5.65 5.16
CA ASP A 202 14.06 5.06 6.33
C ASP A 202 12.59 4.66 6.06
N GLY A 203 12.30 4.34 4.79
CA GLY A 203 11.00 3.95 4.27
C GLY A 203 10.69 2.46 4.42
N LEU A 204 9.62 2.01 3.76
CA LEU A 204 9.13 0.62 3.83
C LEU A 204 8.71 0.12 2.45
N ILE A 205 8.91 -1.18 2.22
CA ILE A 205 8.38 -1.92 1.07
C ILE A 205 7.40 -2.98 1.57
N GLY A 206 6.13 -2.86 1.18
CA GLY A 206 5.13 -3.91 1.30
C GLY A 206 5.25 -4.89 0.14
N VAL A 207 5.53 -6.15 0.44
CA VAL A 207 5.65 -7.20 -0.57
C VAL A 207 4.27 -7.57 -1.08
N THR A 208 4.02 -7.42 -2.40
CA THR A 208 2.72 -7.75 -2.98
C THR A 208 2.60 -9.24 -3.29
N PHE A 209 1.37 -9.74 -3.21
CA PHE A 209 1.03 -11.12 -3.53
C PHE A 209 0.50 -11.28 -4.97
N ALA A 210 0.57 -10.24 -5.78
CA ALA A 210 0.24 -10.30 -7.20
C ALA A 210 1.15 -11.30 -7.93
N GLY A 211 0.60 -12.41 -8.41
CA GLY A 211 1.36 -13.51 -9.01
C GLY A 211 2.25 -13.08 -10.16
N GLN A 212 1.76 -12.17 -11.01
CA GLN A 212 2.51 -11.61 -12.14
C GLN A 212 3.71 -10.73 -11.72
N PHE A 213 3.80 -10.31 -10.45
CA PHE A 213 4.93 -9.57 -9.90
C PHE A 213 5.85 -10.45 -9.07
N LEU A 214 5.41 -11.67 -8.75
CA LEU A 214 6.19 -12.68 -8.01
C LEU A 214 6.95 -13.61 -8.95
N GLU A 215 6.33 -14.04 -10.04
CA GLU A 215 6.85 -15.07 -10.94
C GLU A 215 6.72 -14.65 -12.40
N HIS A 216 7.59 -15.22 -13.22
CA HIS A 216 7.51 -15.03 -14.67
C HIS A 216 6.23 -15.66 -15.26
N ASP A 217 5.89 -16.87 -14.80
CA ASP A 217 4.55 -17.44 -14.98
C ASP A 217 3.79 -17.32 -13.65
N TYR A 218 2.75 -16.48 -13.63
CA TYR A 218 1.94 -16.23 -12.43
C TYR A 218 1.27 -17.49 -11.87
N ASN A 219 1.10 -18.54 -12.68
CA ASN A 219 0.55 -19.81 -12.22
C ASN A 219 1.49 -20.55 -11.26
N ASP A 220 2.79 -20.24 -11.28
CA ASP A 220 3.79 -20.81 -10.38
C ASP A 220 3.88 -20.03 -9.06
N ALA A 221 3.20 -18.89 -8.93
CA ALA A 221 3.25 -18.06 -7.74
C ALA A 221 2.67 -18.79 -6.52
N CYS A 222 3.43 -18.78 -5.42
CA CYS A 222 3.11 -19.47 -4.17
C CYS A 222 3.73 -18.72 -2.97
N ILE A 223 3.48 -19.22 -1.76
CA ILE A 223 4.07 -18.66 -0.52
C ILE A 223 5.60 -18.61 -0.59
N GLU A 224 6.24 -19.59 -1.20
CA GLU A 224 7.70 -19.59 -1.36
C GLU A 224 8.19 -18.47 -2.29
N SER A 225 7.39 -18.07 -3.28
CA SER A 225 7.70 -16.93 -4.14
C SER A 225 7.72 -15.63 -3.33
N ILE A 226 6.75 -15.42 -2.45
CA ILE A 226 6.73 -14.27 -1.52
C ILE A 226 8.01 -14.27 -0.65
N TYR A 227 8.34 -15.42 -0.07
CA TYR A 227 9.57 -15.57 0.72
C TYR A 227 10.82 -15.20 -0.08
N ARG A 228 10.96 -15.66 -1.33
CA ARG A 228 12.13 -15.33 -2.16
C ARG A 228 12.32 -13.85 -2.38
N HIS A 229 11.23 -13.12 -2.61
CA HIS A 229 11.28 -11.66 -2.75
C HIS A 229 11.67 -10.96 -1.43
N ILE A 230 11.10 -11.40 -0.31
CA ILE A 230 11.48 -10.91 1.02
C ILE A 230 12.96 -11.18 1.28
N ASP A 231 13.41 -12.43 1.11
CA ASP A 231 14.78 -12.85 1.38
C ASP A 231 15.81 -12.10 0.52
N TYR A 232 15.49 -11.90 -0.77
CA TYR A 232 16.31 -11.10 -1.67
C TYR A 232 16.49 -9.67 -1.15
N MET A 233 15.39 -9.00 -0.81
CA MET A 233 15.43 -7.62 -0.35
C MET A 233 16.11 -7.48 1.01
N LEU A 234 15.89 -8.39 1.96
CA LEU A 234 16.58 -8.39 3.24
C LEU A 234 18.10 -8.55 3.06
N ASN A 235 18.53 -9.46 2.18
CA ASN A 235 19.94 -9.68 1.88
C ASN A 235 20.57 -8.45 1.20
N LEU A 236 19.85 -7.81 0.26
CA LEU A 236 20.31 -6.60 -0.42
C LEU A 236 20.44 -5.41 0.55
N MET A 237 19.46 -5.22 1.42
CA MET A 237 19.46 -4.15 2.42
C MET A 237 20.43 -4.40 3.58
N GLY A 238 20.75 -5.67 3.90
CA GLY A 238 21.58 -6.06 5.03
C GLY A 238 20.93 -5.85 6.41
N ASN A 239 19.62 -5.66 6.46
CA ASN A 239 18.79 -5.58 7.69
C ASN A 239 17.35 -6.01 7.40
N ASP A 240 16.52 -6.08 8.46
CA ASP A 240 15.12 -6.51 8.39
C ASP A 240 14.10 -5.44 8.82
N ASP A 241 14.47 -4.14 8.72
CA ASP A 241 13.68 -3.02 9.25
C ASP A 241 12.74 -2.36 8.23
N HIS A 242 12.84 -2.71 6.94
CA HIS A 242 12.20 -1.97 5.84
C HIS A 242 11.26 -2.81 4.96
N ILE A 243 10.86 -3.99 5.43
CA ILE A 243 9.97 -4.90 4.71
C ILE A 243 8.70 -5.14 5.54
N GLY A 244 7.56 -5.17 4.84
CA GLY A 244 6.27 -5.56 5.36
C GLY A 244 5.47 -6.33 4.31
N PHE A 245 4.20 -6.58 4.56
CA PHE A 245 3.26 -7.10 3.57
C PHE A 245 2.46 -5.95 2.94
N GLY A 246 2.12 -6.11 1.68
CA GLY A 246 1.18 -5.29 0.94
C GLY A 246 0.48 -6.20 -0.05
N SER A 247 -0.42 -7.04 0.44
CA SER A 247 -0.95 -8.19 -0.28
C SER A 247 -1.58 -7.84 -1.62
N ASP A 248 -2.19 -6.69 -1.69
CA ASP A 248 -3.02 -6.27 -2.80
C ASP A 248 -4.25 -7.21 -2.97
N PHE A 249 -4.70 -7.81 -1.85
CA PHE A 249 -5.92 -8.61 -1.85
C PHE A 249 -7.11 -7.75 -2.27
N ASP A 250 -8.02 -8.35 -3.02
CA ASP A 250 -9.14 -7.72 -3.70
C ASP A 250 -8.74 -6.84 -4.91
N GLY A 251 -7.46 -6.47 -5.08
CA GLY A 251 -6.92 -5.75 -6.24
C GLY A 251 -6.23 -6.64 -7.28
N ILE A 252 -5.98 -7.91 -6.97
CA ILE A 252 -5.25 -8.84 -7.84
C ILE A 252 -6.15 -9.94 -8.41
N SER A 253 -5.94 -10.26 -9.69
CA SER A 253 -6.67 -11.33 -10.37
C SER A 253 -6.02 -12.71 -10.22
N HIS A 254 -4.73 -12.75 -9.88
CA HIS A 254 -3.93 -13.97 -9.81
C HIS A 254 -3.12 -13.98 -8.50
N PRO A 255 -3.77 -14.27 -7.35
CA PRO A 255 -3.03 -14.51 -6.11
C PRO A 255 -2.23 -15.82 -6.20
N PRO A 256 -1.23 -16.04 -5.33
CA PRO A 256 -0.54 -17.32 -5.25
C PRO A 256 -1.54 -18.49 -5.07
N TYR A 257 -1.30 -19.59 -5.76
CA TYR A 257 -2.27 -20.70 -5.86
C TYR A 257 -2.68 -21.29 -4.50
N ASN A 258 -1.93 -21.05 -3.45
CA ASN A 258 -2.18 -21.52 -2.08
C ASN A 258 -2.55 -20.38 -1.10
N LEU A 259 -2.92 -19.20 -1.61
CA LEU A 259 -3.42 -18.06 -0.83
C LEU A 259 -4.71 -17.52 -1.45
N HIS A 260 -5.80 -17.52 -0.69
CA HIS A 260 -7.13 -17.13 -1.17
C HIS A 260 -7.70 -15.92 -0.42
N GLY A 261 -6.94 -15.35 0.53
CA GLY A 261 -7.33 -14.17 1.30
C GLY A 261 -6.66 -14.09 2.66
N VAL A 262 -7.14 -13.18 3.49
CA VAL A 262 -6.55 -12.88 4.80
C VAL A 262 -6.52 -14.06 5.78
N GLN A 263 -7.40 -15.04 5.61
CA GLN A 263 -7.42 -16.28 6.42
C GLN A 263 -6.15 -17.11 6.26
N ASP A 264 -5.45 -16.98 5.12
CA ASP A 264 -4.26 -17.76 4.77
C ASP A 264 -2.96 -17.13 5.27
N TYR A 265 -3.01 -15.94 5.89
CA TYR A 265 -1.83 -15.34 6.51
C TYR A 265 -1.18 -16.23 7.56
N SER A 266 -1.94 -17.13 8.21
CA SER A 266 -1.38 -18.12 9.12
C SER A 266 -0.35 -19.03 8.43
N ALA A 267 -0.63 -19.45 7.19
CA ALA A 267 0.30 -20.28 6.42
C ALA A 267 1.57 -19.50 6.02
N VAL A 268 1.43 -18.22 5.65
CA VAL A 268 2.58 -17.34 5.37
C VAL A 268 3.44 -17.17 6.63
N TYR A 269 2.81 -16.89 7.77
CA TYR A 269 3.49 -16.75 9.06
C TYR A 269 4.25 -18.03 9.45
N GLU A 270 3.61 -19.19 9.35
CA GLU A 270 4.25 -20.48 9.65
C GLU A 270 5.43 -20.78 8.71
N PHE A 271 5.31 -20.41 7.42
CA PHE A 271 6.39 -20.58 6.47
C PHE A 271 7.59 -19.70 6.82
N LEU A 272 7.36 -18.41 7.06
CA LEU A 272 8.42 -17.47 7.44
C LEU A 272 9.06 -17.82 8.79
N SER A 273 8.30 -18.35 9.75
CA SER A 273 8.81 -18.78 11.05
C SER A 273 9.77 -19.98 10.97
N LYS A 274 9.76 -20.74 9.87
CA LYS A 274 10.74 -21.79 9.60
C LYS A 274 12.02 -21.26 8.96
N LYS A 275 12.00 -20.02 8.43
CA LYS A 275 13.11 -19.42 7.67
C LYS A 275 13.83 -18.33 8.47
N TYR A 276 13.14 -17.61 9.33
CA TYR A 276 13.66 -16.46 10.06
C TYR A 276 13.49 -16.58 11.57
N SER A 277 14.22 -15.75 12.31
CA SER A 277 14.04 -15.60 13.75
C SER A 277 12.66 -15.03 14.07
N ALA A 278 12.14 -15.30 15.28
CA ALA A 278 10.87 -14.73 15.73
C ALA A 278 10.87 -13.18 15.65
N SER A 279 12.00 -12.54 15.97
CA SER A 279 12.13 -11.08 15.88
C SER A 279 11.99 -10.57 14.45
N THR A 280 12.63 -11.24 13.47
CA THR A 280 12.52 -10.88 12.05
C THR A 280 11.10 -11.08 11.54
N VAL A 281 10.45 -12.18 11.92
CA VAL A 281 9.04 -12.42 11.55
C VAL A 281 8.12 -11.34 12.12
N GLU A 282 8.28 -10.95 13.40
CA GLU A 282 7.50 -9.85 14.00
C GLU A 282 7.72 -8.51 13.28
N LYS A 283 8.96 -8.22 12.86
CA LYS A 283 9.27 -7.01 12.08
C LYS A 283 8.52 -7.01 10.76
N ILE A 284 8.64 -8.07 9.96
CA ILE A 284 7.99 -8.19 8.66
C ILE A 284 6.47 -8.15 8.80
N THR A 285 5.91 -8.83 9.79
CA THR A 285 4.46 -8.96 9.94
C THR A 285 3.77 -7.69 10.43
N HIS A 286 4.41 -6.87 11.26
CA HIS A 286 3.76 -5.68 11.81
C HIS A 286 4.69 -4.58 12.32
N LYS A 287 5.83 -4.89 12.97
CA LYS A 287 6.60 -3.85 13.67
C LYS A 287 7.14 -2.78 12.73
N ASN A 288 7.60 -3.16 11.55
CA ASN A 288 8.15 -2.22 10.58
C ASN A 288 7.09 -1.22 10.09
N VAL A 289 5.87 -1.70 9.80
CA VAL A 289 4.75 -0.83 9.43
C VAL A 289 4.41 0.13 10.56
N LEU A 290 4.24 -0.39 11.78
CA LEU A 290 3.91 0.44 12.95
C LEU A 290 5.01 1.48 13.24
N ASN A 291 6.27 1.12 13.09
CA ASN A 291 7.40 2.05 13.24
C ASN A 291 7.37 3.16 12.19
N LEU A 292 7.04 2.83 10.92
CA LEU A 292 6.88 3.82 9.86
C LEU A 292 5.75 4.80 10.19
N LEU A 293 4.58 4.30 10.61
CA LEU A 293 3.44 5.13 10.99
C LEU A 293 3.79 6.11 12.11
N GLN A 294 4.53 5.68 13.12
CA GLN A 294 4.97 6.55 14.21
C GLN A 294 5.96 7.65 13.77
N LYS A 295 6.69 7.46 12.67
CA LYS A 295 7.62 8.46 12.13
C LYS A 295 6.91 9.48 11.26
N VAL A 296 5.85 9.09 10.57
CA VAL A 296 5.20 9.91 9.54
C VAL A 296 3.98 10.65 10.09
N LEU A 297 3.06 9.94 10.79
CA LEU A 297 1.86 10.53 11.38
C LEU A 297 2.21 11.45 12.60
#